data_c9f7b8f6f43d4277927e5a349e964e74
#
_entry.id   c9f7b8f6f43d4277927e5a349e964e74
#
_cell.length_a   1.000
_cell.length_b   1.000
_cell.length_c   1.000
_cell.angle_alpha   90.00
_cell.angle_beta   90.00
_cell.angle_gamma   90.00
#
_symmetry.space_group_name_H-M   'P 1'
#
loop_
_entity.id
_entity.type
_entity.pdbx_description
1 polymer ?
#
loop_
_entity_poly.entity_id
_entity_poly.type
_entity_poly.pdbx_seq_one_letter_code
_entity_poly.pdbx_strand_id
1 'polypeptide(L)'
;MAVLKNKNPELTKLTRRDLLNAAASGGVALSLSSLPGLVLGQESISVTPLRNNISLLSKPGWNVLLAVGSNQSCIVDGAGSSDADNLLQQIEALTNTPLNTLFNSNWRPHHCGLNYKLGPAGADIIAHENTRLWQNNDFVVDWEDQHYAPLPKQAQANLTFYKNGSLDLGNEMVDYGRISEFHTDGDIYIRFQHSNILFVGDMLGVNAYPLLDYITGGWIGGAQKCTAQLLEMCDDDTLIIPASGPVQHRAALEKQQQMLDHAYEMVANAYRTGRSLDQFMASAPMADYDGTYGNSELFTELLYRGTWYHVPGRAIRGII
;
A
#
# COMPACT_ATOMS: atom_id res chain seq x y z
N MET A 1 11.01 38.85 50.12
CA MET A 1 9.73 38.35 49.64
C MET A 1 9.86 38.18 48.12
N ALA A 2 10.26 36.99 47.68
CA ALA A 2 10.53 36.69 46.27
C ALA A 2 9.38 35.79 45.75
N VAL A 3 8.67 36.29 44.74
CA VAL A 3 7.54 35.60 44.09
C VAL A 3 8.10 34.63 43.04
N LEU A 4 7.94 33.34 43.27
CA LEU A 4 8.23 32.28 42.31
C LEU A 4 7.15 32.26 41.23
N LYS A 5 7.54 32.58 39.98
CA LYS A 5 6.71 32.36 38.78
C LYS A 5 6.79 30.89 38.37
N ASN A 6 5.67 30.21 38.48
CA ASN A 6 5.44 28.86 37.97
C ASN A 6 5.38 28.90 36.43
N LYS A 7 6.34 28.26 35.78
CA LYS A 7 6.30 28.03 34.32
C LYS A 7 5.63 26.66 34.07
N ASN A 8 4.44 26.66 33.51
CA ASN A 8 3.84 25.47 32.93
C ASN A 8 4.70 25.01 31.72
N PRO A 9 5.01 23.72 31.59
CA PRO A 9 5.62 23.21 30.39
C PRO A 9 4.54 23.16 29.28
N GLU A 10 4.80 23.89 28.19
CA GLU A 10 4.02 23.76 26.96
C GLU A 10 4.11 22.30 26.43
N LEU A 11 2.97 21.66 26.33
CA LEU A 11 2.81 20.40 25.61
C LEU A 11 3.13 20.67 24.13
N THR A 12 4.29 20.23 23.68
CA THR A 12 4.68 20.24 22.28
C THR A 12 3.69 19.39 21.51
N LYS A 13 2.87 20.00 20.68
CA LYS A 13 1.98 19.29 19.76
C LYS A 13 2.83 18.49 18.76
N LEU A 14 2.72 17.17 18.81
CA LEU A 14 3.27 16.28 17.79
C LEU A 14 2.75 16.72 16.43
N THR A 15 3.64 16.87 15.47
CA THR A 15 3.26 17.25 14.11
C THR A 15 2.76 16.03 13.34
N ARG A 16 1.93 16.23 12.30
CA ARG A 16 1.46 15.16 11.39
C ARG A 16 2.62 14.32 10.82
N ARG A 17 3.79 14.93 10.65
CA ARG A 17 5.02 14.27 10.18
C ARG A 17 5.55 13.23 11.19
N ASP A 18 5.40 13.48 12.47
CA ASP A 18 5.83 12.56 13.54
C ASP A 18 4.92 11.32 13.59
N LEU A 19 3.62 11.49 13.28
CA LEU A 19 2.64 10.39 13.17
C LEU A 19 2.85 9.53 11.91
N LEU A 20 3.16 10.14 10.78
CA LEU A 20 3.43 9.42 9.53
C LEU A 20 4.72 8.58 9.61
N ASN A 21 5.75 9.10 10.26
CA ASN A 21 6.98 8.35 10.51
C ASN A 21 6.79 7.20 11.52
N ALA A 22 5.83 7.32 12.44
CA ALA A 22 5.48 6.25 13.37
C ALA A 22 4.63 5.14 12.72
N ALA A 23 3.81 5.47 11.72
CA ALA A 23 3.04 4.49 10.95
C ALA A 23 3.93 3.66 10.00
N ALA A 24 5.05 4.25 9.53
CA ALA A 24 6.04 3.56 8.69
C ALA A 24 7.03 2.70 9.49
N SER A 25 7.09 2.86 10.82
CA SER A 25 7.99 2.13 11.70
C SER A 25 7.24 1.61 12.92
N GLY A 26 6.63 0.45 12.81
CA GLY A 26 6.07 -0.30 13.94
C GLY A 26 7.17 -0.72 14.94
N GLY A 27 7.75 0.23 15.68
CA GLY A 27 8.76 -0.04 16.68
C GLY A 27 8.91 1.15 17.63
N VAL A 28 8.75 0.91 18.92
CA VAL A 28 9.01 1.86 19.99
C VAL A 28 10.49 2.26 19.95
N ALA A 29 10.79 3.45 19.44
CA ALA A 29 12.12 4.05 19.54
C ALA A 29 12.32 4.63 20.93
N LEU A 30 12.95 3.86 21.82
CA LEU A 30 13.60 4.40 23.02
C LEU A 30 14.80 5.24 22.59
N SER A 31 14.75 6.55 22.88
CA SER A 31 15.86 7.48 22.67
C SER A 31 17.08 7.10 23.52
N LEU A 32 18.08 6.48 22.90
CA LEU A 32 19.44 6.32 23.41
C LEU A 32 20.39 7.22 22.64
N SER A 33 20.35 8.52 22.92
CA SER A 33 21.38 9.46 22.49
C SER A 33 22.48 9.50 23.52
N SER A 34 23.51 8.68 23.37
CA SER A 34 24.91 8.92 23.76
C SER A 34 25.70 7.61 23.97
N LEU A 35 25.95 6.86 22.89
CA LEU A 35 27.05 5.91 22.86
C LEU A 35 27.77 6.06 21.50
N PRO A 36 29.09 6.37 21.48
CA PRO A 36 29.86 6.39 20.24
C PRO A 36 30.05 4.94 19.80
N GLY A 37 29.53 4.59 18.62
CA GLY A 37 29.78 3.29 17.97
C GLY A 37 28.59 2.40 17.66
N LEU A 38 27.33 2.82 17.89
CA LEU A 38 26.19 2.12 17.31
C LEU A 38 26.08 2.52 15.82
N VAL A 39 26.74 1.77 14.96
CA VAL A 39 26.29 1.64 13.56
C VAL A 39 24.88 1.06 13.67
N LEU A 40 23.86 1.87 13.39
CA LEU A 40 22.52 1.37 13.16
C LEU A 40 22.65 0.38 11.99
N GLY A 41 22.69 -0.91 12.32
CA GLY A 41 22.80 -1.95 11.31
C GLY A 41 21.63 -1.77 10.36
N GLN A 42 21.92 -1.64 9.07
CA GLN A 42 20.91 -1.63 8.03
C GLN A 42 20.11 -2.93 8.21
N GLU A 43 18.79 -2.83 8.53
CA GLU A 43 17.97 -4.02 8.74
C GLU A 43 18.10 -4.93 7.52
N SER A 44 18.45 -6.19 7.76
CA SER A 44 18.68 -7.17 6.71
C SER A 44 17.35 -7.52 6.04
N ILE A 45 17.38 -7.69 4.71
CA ILE A 45 16.23 -8.23 3.98
C ILE A 45 16.01 -9.67 4.42
N SER A 46 14.80 -9.97 4.87
CA SER A 46 14.37 -11.33 5.17
C SER A 46 13.93 -12.02 3.88
N VAL A 47 14.39 -13.25 3.66
CA VAL A 47 13.98 -14.09 2.52
C VAL A 47 13.23 -15.29 3.05
N THR A 48 11.95 -15.39 2.72
CA THR A 48 11.07 -16.48 3.13
C THR A 48 10.62 -17.27 1.90
N PRO A 49 11.08 -18.51 1.71
CA PRO A 49 10.52 -19.38 0.68
C PRO A 49 9.03 -19.64 0.93
N LEU A 50 8.21 -19.50 -0.10
CA LEU A 50 6.78 -19.78 -0.05
C LEU A 50 6.47 -21.11 -0.71
N ARG A 51 5.97 -21.12 -1.96
CA ARG A 51 5.59 -22.30 -2.74
C ARG A 51 6.25 -22.24 -4.13
N ASN A 52 6.59 -23.40 -4.70
CA ASN A 52 6.96 -23.55 -6.12
C ASN A 52 7.98 -22.51 -6.64
N ASN A 53 9.11 -22.33 -5.97
CA ASN A 53 10.15 -21.36 -6.35
C ASN A 53 9.69 -19.88 -6.28
N ILE A 54 8.70 -19.60 -5.46
CA ILE A 54 8.32 -18.23 -5.12
C ILE A 54 8.85 -17.90 -3.73
N SER A 55 9.53 -16.77 -3.60
CA SER A 55 10.09 -16.28 -2.35
C SER A 55 9.55 -14.88 -2.04
N LEU A 56 9.26 -14.64 -0.76
CA LEU A 56 8.96 -13.33 -0.22
C LEU A 56 10.25 -12.72 0.33
N LEU A 57 10.63 -11.56 -0.22
CA LEU A 57 11.67 -10.71 0.33
C LEU A 57 10.98 -9.57 1.09
N SER A 58 11.37 -9.34 2.34
CA SER A 58 10.67 -8.37 3.17
C SER A 58 11.57 -7.61 4.13
N LYS A 59 11.17 -6.39 4.44
CA LYS A 59 11.60 -5.57 5.57
C LYS A 59 10.37 -4.92 6.21
N PRO A 60 10.49 -4.35 7.42
CA PRO A 60 9.47 -3.44 7.91
C PRO A 60 9.13 -2.36 6.87
N GLY A 61 7.86 -2.28 6.49
CA GLY A 61 7.35 -1.31 5.53
C GLY A 61 7.22 -1.78 4.08
N TRP A 62 7.78 -2.95 3.69
CA TRP A 62 7.57 -3.46 2.34
C TRP A 62 7.73 -4.98 2.20
N ASN A 63 7.03 -5.52 1.22
CA ASN A 63 7.11 -6.88 0.72
C ASN A 63 7.38 -6.86 -0.79
N VAL A 64 8.24 -7.76 -1.26
CA VAL A 64 8.54 -8.00 -2.67
C VAL A 64 8.47 -9.50 -2.93
N LEU A 65 7.77 -9.92 -3.99
CA LEU A 65 7.80 -11.32 -4.43
C LEU A 65 8.79 -11.51 -5.57
N LEU A 66 9.58 -12.58 -5.47
CA LEU A 66 10.34 -13.15 -6.57
C LEU A 66 9.72 -14.49 -6.96
N ALA A 67 9.30 -14.65 -8.19
CA ALA A 67 8.91 -15.93 -8.77
C ALA A 67 9.92 -16.37 -9.81
N VAL A 68 10.58 -17.50 -9.56
CA VAL A 68 11.60 -18.08 -10.44
C VAL A 68 10.95 -19.12 -11.35
N GLY A 69 10.75 -18.74 -12.62
CA GLY A 69 10.22 -19.63 -13.63
C GLY A 69 11.28 -20.43 -14.35
N SER A 70 10.87 -21.38 -15.19
CA SER A 70 11.77 -22.18 -16.02
C SER A 70 12.32 -21.40 -17.22
N ASN A 71 11.61 -20.40 -17.69
CA ASN A 71 11.97 -19.60 -18.87
C ASN A 71 12.46 -18.20 -18.50
N GLN A 72 11.85 -17.60 -17.50
CA GLN A 72 12.16 -16.27 -16.99
C GLN A 72 11.70 -16.13 -15.54
N SER A 73 12.19 -15.13 -14.83
CA SER A 73 11.72 -14.76 -13.51
C SER A 73 10.92 -13.47 -13.56
N CYS A 74 9.95 -13.32 -12.66
CA CYS A 74 9.28 -12.05 -12.45
C CYS A 74 9.37 -11.59 -10.99
N ILE A 75 9.31 -10.29 -10.82
CA ILE A 75 9.33 -9.61 -9.52
C ILE A 75 8.01 -8.85 -9.37
N VAL A 76 7.44 -8.85 -8.17
CA VAL A 76 6.29 -8.01 -7.83
C VAL A 76 6.72 -6.99 -6.80
N ASP A 77 6.60 -5.73 -7.20
CA ASP A 77 7.09 -4.53 -6.51
C ASP A 77 8.62 -4.47 -6.38
N GLY A 78 9.12 -3.32 -5.97
CA GLY A 78 10.55 -3.04 -6.01
C GLY A 78 11.11 -2.37 -4.77
N ALA A 79 10.36 -2.34 -3.67
CA ALA A 79 10.68 -1.57 -2.47
C ALA A 79 10.93 -0.06 -2.78
N GLY A 80 11.49 0.68 -1.83
CA GLY A 80 11.94 2.05 -2.05
C GLY A 80 13.32 2.11 -2.73
N SER A 81 13.62 3.24 -3.36
CA SER A 81 14.90 3.42 -4.07
C SER A 81 16.14 3.27 -3.18
N SER A 82 16.02 3.55 -1.89
CA SER A 82 17.09 3.35 -0.90
C SER A 82 17.48 1.88 -0.67
N ASP A 83 16.53 0.96 -0.89
CA ASP A 83 16.74 -0.48 -0.73
C ASP A 83 17.08 -1.19 -2.05
N ALA A 84 16.90 -0.51 -3.19
CA ALA A 84 16.93 -1.12 -4.52
C ALA A 84 18.24 -1.88 -4.83
N ASP A 85 19.39 -1.33 -4.47
CA ASP A 85 20.69 -2.00 -4.73
C ASP A 85 20.84 -3.30 -3.93
N ASN A 86 20.52 -3.25 -2.62
CA ASN A 86 20.60 -4.42 -1.76
C ASN A 86 19.53 -5.47 -2.16
N LEU A 87 18.33 -5.03 -2.48
CA LEU A 87 17.24 -5.90 -2.93
C LEU A 87 17.61 -6.61 -4.23
N LEU A 88 18.14 -5.88 -5.23
CA LEU A 88 18.57 -6.49 -6.50
C LEU A 88 19.66 -7.53 -6.28
N GLN A 89 20.67 -7.23 -5.47
CA GLN A 89 21.74 -8.17 -5.13
C GLN A 89 21.18 -9.46 -4.48
N GLN A 90 20.21 -9.34 -3.58
CA GLN A 90 19.57 -10.51 -2.97
C GLN A 90 18.77 -11.33 -3.99
N ILE A 91 18.03 -10.66 -4.88
CA ILE A 91 17.27 -11.32 -5.95
C ILE A 91 18.18 -12.07 -6.91
N GLU A 92 19.28 -11.44 -7.35
CA GLU A 92 20.27 -12.06 -8.25
C GLU A 92 20.94 -13.30 -7.64
N ALA A 93 21.09 -13.34 -6.31
CA ALA A 93 21.60 -14.50 -5.61
C ALA A 93 20.60 -15.68 -5.54
N LEU A 94 19.31 -15.42 -5.75
CA LEU A 94 18.23 -16.41 -5.66
C LEU A 94 17.84 -17.03 -7.01
N THR A 95 18.26 -16.44 -8.13
CA THR A 95 17.89 -16.94 -9.47
C THR A 95 19.03 -16.80 -10.47
N ASN A 96 19.11 -17.76 -11.40
CA ASN A 96 19.96 -17.71 -12.58
C ASN A 96 19.15 -17.46 -13.87
N THR A 97 17.82 -17.35 -13.78
CA THR A 97 16.98 -17.02 -14.93
C THR A 97 16.88 -15.51 -15.11
N PRO A 98 16.70 -15.01 -16.33
CA PRO A 98 16.64 -13.57 -16.59
C PRO A 98 15.51 -12.88 -15.80
N LEU A 99 15.81 -11.73 -15.22
CA LEU A 99 14.86 -10.85 -14.54
C LEU A 99 14.24 -9.90 -15.56
N ASN A 100 13.35 -10.41 -16.40
CA ASN A 100 12.81 -9.67 -17.54
C ASN A 100 11.50 -8.92 -17.22
N THR A 101 10.87 -9.23 -16.09
CA THR A 101 9.55 -8.68 -15.75
C THR A 101 9.50 -8.18 -14.32
N LEU A 102 9.04 -6.95 -14.16
CA LEU A 102 8.73 -6.31 -12.89
C LEU A 102 7.29 -5.80 -12.91
N PHE A 103 6.48 -6.20 -11.93
CA PHE A 103 5.16 -5.64 -11.72
C PHE A 103 5.22 -4.49 -10.71
N ASN A 104 4.58 -3.36 -11.00
CA ASN A 104 4.28 -2.36 -9.97
C ASN A 104 2.80 -2.50 -9.58
N SER A 105 2.54 -2.84 -8.33
CA SER A 105 1.18 -2.98 -7.81
C SER A 105 0.42 -1.66 -7.80
N ASN A 106 1.12 -0.54 -7.63
CA ASN A 106 0.65 0.83 -7.85
C ASN A 106 1.83 1.79 -8.08
N TRP A 107 1.56 3.10 -8.11
CA TRP A 107 2.55 4.13 -8.44
C TRP A 107 3.45 4.56 -7.28
N ARG A 108 3.13 4.22 -6.04
CA ARG A 108 3.84 4.71 -4.85
C ARG A 108 5.34 4.40 -4.90
N PRO A 109 6.21 5.33 -4.46
CA PRO A 109 7.67 5.16 -4.57
C PRO A 109 8.23 3.91 -3.89
N HIS A 110 7.57 3.42 -2.84
CA HIS A 110 7.99 2.21 -2.13
C HIS A 110 7.65 0.91 -2.86
N HIS A 111 7.01 0.99 -4.04
CA HIS A 111 6.82 -0.13 -4.97
C HIS A 111 7.73 -0.05 -6.18
N CYS A 112 8.32 1.13 -6.45
CA CYS A 112 8.98 1.45 -7.71
C CYS A 112 10.52 1.53 -7.63
N GLY A 113 11.16 1.16 -6.51
CA GLY A 113 12.60 1.31 -6.35
C GLY A 113 13.41 0.53 -7.37
N LEU A 114 13.05 -0.73 -7.65
CA LEU A 114 13.72 -1.54 -8.67
C LEU A 114 13.50 -1.04 -10.10
N ASN A 115 12.51 -0.18 -10.36
CA ASN A 115 12.32 0.44 -11.68
C ASN A 115 13.57 1.16 -12.16
N TYR A 116 14.28 1.83 -11.24
CA TYR A 116 15.52 2.57 -11.55
C TYR A 116 16.70 1.68 -11.96
N LYS A 117 16.61 0.37 -11.69
CA LYS A 117 17.63 -0.63 -12.00
C LYS A 117 17.24 -1.46 -13.23
N LEU A 118 16.04 -2.04 -13.18
CA LEU A 118 15.59 -3.00 -14.19
C LEU A 118 15.08 -2.31 -15.46
N GLY A 119 14.48 -1.13 -15.36
CA GLY A 119 14.03 -0.39 -16.55
C GLY A 119 15.16 0.00 -17.50
N PRO A 120 16.24 0.64 -17.06
CA PRO A 120 17.41 0.90 -17.88
C PRO A 120 18.11 -0.38 -18.41
N ALA A 121 17.95 -1.52 -17.72
CA ALA A 121 18.45 -2.83 -18.16
C ALA A 121 17.54 -3.48 -19.22
N GLY A 122 16.40 -2.89 -19.55
CA GLY A 122 15.50 -3.35 -20.61
C GLY A 122 14.41 -4.31 -20.15
N ALA A 123 14.15 -4.42 -18.85
CA ALA A 123 13.04 -5.22 -18.34
C ALA A 123 11.68 -4.61 -18.69
N ASP A 124 10.67 -5.47 -18.85
CA ASP A 124 9.27 -5.08 -18.95
C ASP A 124 8.74 -4.69 -17.56
N ILE A 125 8.45 -3.41 -17.36
CA ILE A 125 7.80 -2.91 -16.15
C ILE A 125 6.29 -2.87 -16.43
N ILE A 126 5.57 -3.83 -15.86
CA ILE A 126 4.12 -4.01 -16.07
C ILE A 126 3.36 -3.30 -14.98
N ALA A 127 2.40 -2.45 -15.36
CA ALA A 127 1.50 -1.77 -14.43
C ALA A 127 0.16 -1.42 -15.11
N HIS A 128 -0.83 -1.05 -14.30
CA HIS A 128 -2.03 -0.42 -14.84
C HIS A 128 -1.70 0.93 -15.51
N GLU A 129 -2.45 1.31 -16.54
CA GLU A 129 -2.20 2.58 -17.26
C GLU A 129 -2.25 3.79 -16.32
N ASN A 130 -3.17 3.82 -15.35
CA ASN A 130 -3.23 4.89 -14.36
C ASN A 130 -1.96 4.98 -13.49
N THR A 131 -1.40 3.84 -13.11
CA THR A 131 -0.10 3.80 -12.40
C THR A 131 0.99 4.48 -13.22
N ARG A 132 1.08 4.21 -14.53
CA ARG A 132 2.03 4.88 -15.43
C ARG A 132 1.74 6.38 -15.55
N LEU A 133 0.47 6.78 -15.60
CA LEU A 133 0.10 8.19 -15.63
C LEU A 133 0.59 8.93 -14.38
N TRP A 134 0.40 8.36 -13.19
CA TRP A 134 0.94 8.93 -11.95
C TRP A 134 2.47 8.96 -11.92
N GLN A 135 3.14 7.92 -12.38
CA GLN A 135 4.61 7.89 -12.51
C GLN A 135 5.17 8.95 -13.48
N ASN A 136 4.36 9.44 -14.42
CA ASN A 136 4.78 10.39 -15.47
C ASN A 136 4.39 11.85 -15.16
N ASN A 137 3.63 12.10 -14.10
CA ASN A 137 3.13 13.43 -13.79
C ASN A 137 3.78 14.04 -12.53
N ASP A 138 3.75 15.36 -12.49
CA ASP A 138 4.09 16.17 -11.33
C ASP A 138 2.80 16.48 -10.56
N PHE A 139 2.73 16.15 -9.27
CA PHE A 139 1.53 16.35 -8.46
C PHE A 139 1.82 16.41 -6.96
N VAL A 140 0.85 16.92 -6.21
CA VAL A 140 0.91 17.00 -4.75
C VAL A 140 -0.18 16.12 -4.15
N VAL A 141 0.17 15.35 -3.15
CA VAL A 141 -0.77 14.64 -2.29
C VAL A 141 -0.91 15.46 -1.00
N ASP A 142 -1.99 16.22 -0.90
CA ASP A 142 -2.19 17.26 0.12
C ASP A 142 -2.34 16.69 1.53
N TRP A 143 -2.95 15.52 1.69
CA TRP A 143 -3.16 14.91 3.00
C TRP A 143 -1.86 14.41 3.66
N GLU A 144 -0.78 14.18 2.88
CA GLU A 144 0.55 13.82 3.39
C GLU A 144 1.58 14.93 3.23
N ASP A 145 1.17 16.10 2.71
CA ASP A 145 2.04 17.26 2.41
C ASP A 145 3.27 16.85 1.58
N GLN A 146 3.04 16.01 0.56
CA GLN A 146 4.12 15.45 -0.25
C GLN A 146 3.96 15.80 -1.72
N HIS A 147 5.05 16.31 -2.32
CA HIS A 147 5.20 16.53 -3.76
C HIS A 147 5.88 15.34 -4.42
N TYR A 148 5.31 14.86 -5.50
CA TYR A 148 5.82 13.77 -6.31
C TYR A 148 6.19 14.28 -7.71
N ALA A 149 7.50 14.22 -8.01
CA ALA A 149 8.00 14.51 -9.34
C ALA A 149 7.90 13.29 -10.25
N PRO A 150 7.82 13.46 -11.58
CA PRO A 150 7.81 12.34 -12.52
C PRO A 150 9.03 11.43 -12.34
N LEU A 151 8.83 10.13 -12.46
CA LEU A 151 9.94 9.19 -12.55
C LEU A 151 10.72 9.43 -13.85
N PRO A 152 12.06 9.17 -13.88
CA PRO A 152 12.80 9.12 -15.13
C PRO A 152 12.13 8.19 -16.14
N LYS A 153 12.07 8.57 -17.41
CA LYS A 153 11.35 7.81 -18.44
C LYS A 153 11.65 6.31 -18.46
N GLN A 154 12.91 5.94 -18.20
CA GLN A 154 13.34 4.55 -18.17
C GLN A 154 12.90 3.78 -16.90
N ALA A 155 12.46 4.51 -15.86
CA ALA A 155 11.94 3.94 -14.63
C ALA A 155 10.41 3.95 -14.56
N GLN A 156 9.74 4.43 -15.61
CA GLN A 156 8.27 4.35 -15.71
C GLN A 156 7.84 2.99 -16.25
N ALA A 157 6.61 2.57 -15.92
CA ALA A 157 6.02 1.39 -16.54
C ALA A 157 6.01 1.52 -18.07
N ASN A 158 6.58 0.54 -18.75
CA ASN A 158 6.73 0.52 -20.21
C ASN A 158 5.75 -0.45 -20.89
N LEU A 159 5.14 -1.38 -20.14
CA LEU A 159 4.09 -2.28 -20.60
C LEU A 159 2.86 -2.09 -19.72
N THR A 160 1.78 -1.54 -20.27
CA THR A 160 0.57 -1.20 -19.53
C THR A 160 -0.66 -1.92 -20.02
N PHE A 161 -1.65 -2.02 -19.15
CA PHE A 161 -2.95 -2.65 -19.46
C PHE A 161 -4.09 -1.90 -18.74
N TYR A 162 -5.34 -2.16 -19.17
CA TYR A 162 -6.54 -1.54 -18.58
C TYR A 162 -7.39 -2.49 -17.72
N LYS A 163 -7.38 -3.80 -18.01
CA LYS A 163 -8.24 -4.77 -17.31
C LYS A 163 -7.43 -5.87 -16.64
N ASN A 164 -6.88 -6.75 -17.43
CA ASN A 164 -6.10 -7.90 -16.98
C ASN A 164 -5.14 -8.37 -18.07
N GLY A 165 -4.23 -9.23 -17.66
CA GLY A 165 -3.31 -9.96 -18.52
C GLY A 165 -2.82 -11.21 -17.83
N SER A 166 -1.98 -11.97 -18.51
CA SER A 166 -1.31 -13.14 -17.97
C SER A 166 0.13 -13.23 -18.47
N LEU A 167 0.99 -13.86 -17.67
CA LEU A 167 2.40 -14.11 -17.96
C LEU A 167 2.72 -15.58 -17.68
N ASP A 168 3.27 -16.27 -18.66
CA ASP A 168 3.72 -17.65 -18.53
C ASP A 168 5.21 -17.69 -18.16
N LEU A 169 5.52 -18.23 -16.99
CA LEU A 169 6.89 -18.45 -16.51
C LEU A 169 7.42 -19.88 -16.85
N GLY A 170 6.61 -20.68 -17.58
CA GLY A 170 6.89 -22.06 -17.96
C GLY A 170 6.44 -23.08 -16.91
N ASN A 171 6.70 -22.86 -15.64
CA ASN A 171 6.24 -23.70 -14.52
C ASN A 171 5.17 -23.04 -13.65
N GLU A 172 4.84 -21.78 -13.92
CA GLU A 172 3.83 -21.01 -13.20
C GLU A 172 3.09 -20.08 -14.16
N MET A 173 1.79 -19.97 -14.01
CA MET A 173 0.96 -19.00 -14.72
C MET A 173 0.60 -17.85 -13.79
N VAL A 174 0.95 -16.64 -14.17
CA VAL A 174 0.74 -15.43 -13.42
C VAL A 174 -0.38 -14.61 -14.06
N ASP A 175 -1.54 -14.54 -13.41
CA ASP A 175 -2.61 -13.61 -13.80
C ASP A 175 -2.47 -12.31 -13.05
N TYR A 176 -2.71 -11.20 -13.73
CA TYR A 176 -2.70 -9.89 -13.11
C TYR A 176 -3.86 -9.04 -13.62
N GLY A 177 -4.33 -8.14 -12.80
CA GLY A 177 -5.46 -7.30 -13.22
C GLY A 177 -5.82 -6.21 -12.23
N ARG A 178 -6.67 -5.30 -12.71
CA ARG A 178 -7.31 -4.27 -11.93
C ARG A 178 -8.76 -4.65 -11.66
N ILE A 179 -9.21 -4.46 -10.42
CA ILE A 179 -10.60 -4.69 -10.04
C ILE A 179 -11.37 -3.37 -10.02
N SER A 180 -10.97 -2.48 -9.14
CA SER A 180 -11.57 -1.16 -8.90
C SER A 180 -10.55 -0.26 -8.23
N GLU A 181 -10.91 0.97 -7.92
CA GLU A 181 -10.11 1.90 -7.14
C GLU A 181 -10.09 1.45 -5.68
N PHE A 182 -8.92 1.20 -5.10
CA PHE A 182 -8.80 0.89 -3.68
C PHE A 182 -7.95 1.94 -2.96
N HIS A 183 -6.61 1.74 -2.91
CA HIS A 183 -5.65 2.68 -2.39
C HIS A 183 -5.43 3.82 -3.39
N THR A 184 -5.31 3.45 -4.67
CA THR A 184 -5.24 4.35 -5.83
C THR A 184 -6.22 3.89 -6.92
N ASP A 185 -6.28 4.61 -8.04
CA ASP A 185 -7.03 4.19 -9.22
C ASP A 185 -6.25 3.21 -10.13
N GLY A 186 -5.00 2.91 -9.78
CA GLY A 186 -4.10 2.05 -10.54
C GLY A 186 -3.69 0.75 -9.82
N ASP A 187 -4.31 0.42 -8.69
CA ASP A 187 -3.98 -0.81 -7.94
C ASP A 187 -4.27 -2.06 -8.75
N ILE A 188 -3.32 -3.01 -8.71
CA ILE A 188 -3.47 -4.32 -9.35
C ILE A 188 -3.22 -5.46 -8.38
N TYR A 189 -3.90 -6.58 -8.61
CA TYR A 189 -3.57 -7.86 -8.01
C TYR A 189 -2.66 -8.66 -8.95
N ILE A 190 -1.83 -9.53 -8.36
CA ILE A 190 -1.03 -10.52 -9.09
C ILE A 190 -1.27 -11.90 -8.47
N ARG A 191 -1.78 -12.86 -9.28
CA ARG A 191 -2.14 -14.20 -8.84
C ARG A 191 -1.25 -15.25 -9.49
N PHE A 192 -0.58 -16.04 -8.70
CA PHE A 192 0.20 -17.20 -9.10
C PHE A 192 -0.72 -18.44 -8.99
N GLN A 193 -1.17 -18.95 -10.14
CA GLN A 193 -2.25 -19.94 -10.20
C GLN A 193 -1.85 -21.27 -9.56
N HIS A 194 -0.71 -21.84 -9.96
CA HIS A 194 -0.27 -23.16 -9.50
C HIS A 194 0.19 -23.13 -8.03
N SER A 195 0.77 -22.01 -7.60
CA SER A 195 1.23 -21.81 -6.23
C SER A 195 0.13 -21.39 -5.27
N ASN A 196 -1.06 -21.03 -5.78
CA ASN A 196 -2.16 -20.47 -4.99
C ASN A 196 -1.70 -19.30 -4.09
N ILE A 197 -1.00 -18.33 -4.69
CA ILE A 197 -0.54 -17.11 -4.04
C ILE A 197 -1.22 -15.93 -4.70
N LEU A 198 -1.72 -15.00 -3.90
CA LEU A 198 -2.33 -13.74 -4.35
C LEU A 198 -1.61 -12.56 -3.71
N PHE A 199 -0.88 -11.80 -4.52
CA PHE A 199 -0.32 -10.52 -4.10
C PHE A 199 -1.38 -9.43 -4.28
N VAL A 200 -1.66 -8.69 -3.22
CA VAL A 200 -2.72 -7.68 -3.18
C VAL A 200 -2.18 -6.27 -2.92
N GLY A 201 -0.88 -6.11 -2.66
CA GLY A 201 -0.28 -4.81 -2.40
C GLY A 201 -0.96 -4.06 -1.26
N ASP A 202 -1.21 -2.77 -1.47
CA ASP A 202 -1.87 -1.88 -0.50
C ASP A 202 -3.40 -2.10 -0.40
N MET A 203 -3.96 -3.06 -1.14
CA MET A 203 -5.38 -3.42 -1.02
C MET A 203 -5.70 -4.26 0.23
N LEU A 204 -4.72 -4.52 1.09
CA LEU A 204 -4.92 -5.17 2.39
C LEU A 204 -4.09 -4.47 3.48
N GLY A 205 -4.78 -3.90 4.46
CA GLY A 205 -4.17 -3.36 5.67
C GLY A 205 -3.89 -4.47 6.70
N VAL A 206 -2.66 -4.56 7.19
CA VAL A 206 -2.26 -5.52 8.21
C VAL A 206 -1.84 -4.79 9.48
N ASN A 207 -2.60 -4.97 10.56
CA ASN A 207 -2.44 -4.23 11.81
C ASN A 207 -2.47 -2.70 11.63
N ALA A 208 -3.00 -2.23 10.51
CA ALA A 208 -3.18 -0.83 10.18
C ALA A 208 -4.39 -0.70 9.26
N TYR A 209 -5.10 0.43 9.34
CA TYR A 209 -6.14 0.76 8.37
C TYR A 209 -5.52 0.90 6.97
N PRO A 210 -6.16 0.37 5.91
CA PRO A 210 -5.71 0.62 4.55
C PRO A 210 -5.85 2.11 4.22
N LEU A 211 -4.89 2.67 3.51
CA LEU A 211 -4.97 4.06 3.05
C LEU A 211 -5.88 4.15 1.82
N LEU A 212 -6.71 5.19 1.80
CA LEU A 212 -7.59 5.53 0.67
C LEU A 212 -7.12 6.87 0.10
N ASP A 213 -6.19 6.84 -0.84
CA ASP A 213 -5.63 8.07 -1.42
C ASP A 213 -6.60 8.68 -2.43
N TYR A 214 -7.50 9.54 -1.96
CA TYR A 214 -8.51 10.19 -2.79
C TYR A 214 -7.93 11.10 -3.87
N ILE A 215 -6.68 11.59 -3.72
CA ILE A 215 -6.01 12.42 -4.73
C ILE A 215 -5.69 11.58 -5.97
N THR A 216 -5.27 10.32 -5.77
CA THR A 216 -4.98 9.39 -6.86
C THR A 216 -6.09 8.37 -7.07
N GLY A 217 -7.31 8.69 -6.65
CA GLY A 217 -8.53 7.99 -7.00
C GLY A 217 -8.97 6.88 -6.06
N GLY A 218 -8.26 6.66 -4.95
CA GLY A 218 -8.67 5.67 -3.94
C GLY A 218 -9.93 6.10 -3.18
N TRP A 219 -10.86 5.17 -2.92
CA TRP A 219 -12.07 5.47 -2.16
C TRP A 219 -12.77 4.23 -1.61
N ILE A 220 -13.60 4.43 -0.59
CA ILE A 220 -14.21 3.36 0.19
C ILE A 220 -15.08 2.39 -0.62
N GLY A 221 -15.91 2.88 -1.56
CA GLY A 221 -16.77 2.01 -2.36
C GLY A 221 -15.99 1.15 -3.37
N GLY A 222 -14.87 1.66 -3.86
CA GLY A 222 -13.91 0.89 -4.64
C GLY A 222 -13.22 -0.16 -3.78
N ALA A 223 -12.80 0.20 -2.56
CA ALA A 223 -12.17 -0.72 -1.62
C ALA A 223 -13.08 -1.89 -1.22
N GLN A 224 -14.37 -1.63 -0.93
CA GLN A 224 -15.35 -2.69 -0.68
C GLN A 224 -15.46 -3.66 -1.86
N LYS A 225 -15.63 -3.12 -3.08
CA LYS A 225 -15.76 -3.93 -4.29
C LYS A 225 -14.49 -4.75 -4.57
N CYS A 226 -13.31 -4.14 -4.39
CA CYS A 226 -12.04 -4.84 -4.53
C CYS A 226 -11.92 -6.00 -3.55
N THR A 227 -12.16 -5.75 -2.26
CA THR A 227 -12.04 -6.80 -1.23
C THR A 227 -13.01 -7.95 -1.49
N ALA A 228 -14.26 -7.67 -1.88
CA ALA A 228 -15.24 -8.69 -2.24
C ALA A 228 -14.76 -9.57 -3.41
N GLN A 229 -14.19 -8.96 -4.47
CA GLN A 229 -13.70 -9.73 -5.61
C GLN A 229 -12.39 -10.48 -5.29
N LEU A 230 -11.50 -9.93 -4.45
CA LEU A 230 -10.33 -10.66 -3.98
C LEU A 230 -10.74 -11.90 -3.16
N LEU A 231 -11.81 -11.81 -2.36
CA LEU A 231 -12.38 -12.94 -1.64
C LEU A 231 -12.89 -14.05 -2.58
N GLU A 232 -13.46 -13.70 -3.74
CA GLU A 232 -13.88 -14.67 -4.76
C GLU A 232 -12.69 -15.39 -5.43
N MET A 233 -11.50 -14.78 -5.41
CA MET A 233 -10.26 -15.35 -5.97
C MET A 233 -9.52 -16.27 -4.99
N CYS A 234 -9.93 -16.30 -3.70
CA CYS A 234 -9.24 -17.00 -2.62
C CYS A 234 -10.02 -18.19 -2.13
N ASP A 235 -9.32 -19.26 -1.81
CA ASP A 235 -9.75 -20.32 -0.92
C ASP A 235 -9.03 -20.23 0.45
N ASP A 236 -9.28 -21.20 1.34
CA ASP A 236 -8.72 -21.20 2.69
C ASP A 236 -7.18 -21.43 2.70
N ASP A 237 -6.65 -22.04 1.65
CA ASP A 237 -5.22 -22.33 1.49
C ASP A 237 -4.46 -21.23 0.75
N THR A 238 -5.15 -20.23 0.21
CA THR A 238 -4.51 -19.13 -0.53
C THR A 238 -3.58 -18.33 0.39
N LEU A 239 -2.31 -18.18 -0.03
CA LEU A 239 -1.39 -17.24 0.61
C LEU A 239 -1.62 -15.85 0.04
N ILE A 240 -2.00 -14.90 0.89
CA ILE A 240 -2.27 -13.52 0.51
C ILE A 240 -1.11 -12.65 0.96
N ILE A 241 -0.52 -11.93 0.01
CA ILE A 241 0.67 -11.10 0.25
C ILE A 241 0.28 -9.62 0.18
N PRO A 242 0.29 -8.91 1.31
CA PRO A 242 0.11 -7.46 1.36
C PRO A 242 1.38 -6.72 0.96
N ALA A 243 1.29 -5.41 0.72
CA ALA A 243 2.45 -4.56 0.46
C ALA A 243 3.47 -4.55 1.61
N SER A 244 3.03 -4.79 2.83
CA SER A 244 3.90 -4.90 4.00
C SER A 244 3.28 -5.79 5.08
N GLY A 245 4.14 -6.33 5.96
CA GLY A 245 3.72 -7.21 7.04
C GLY A 245 3.72 -8.70 6.66
N PRO A 246 3.24 -9.59 7.55
CA PRO A 246 3.28 -11.02 7.35
C PRO A 246 2.30 -11.49 6.27
N VAL A 247 2.59 -12.67 5.71
CA VAL A 247 1.65 -13.41 4.85
C VAL A 247 0.31 -13.58 5.57
N GLN A 248 -0.76 -13.38 4.83
CA GLN A 248 -2.13 -13.46 5.31
C GLN A 248 -2.88 -14.61 4.63
N HIS A 249 -4.11 -14.85 5.08
CA HIS A 249 -5.06 -15.82 4.54
C HIS A 249 -6.42 -15.15 4.35
N ARG A 250 -7.35 -15.85 3.73
CA ARG A 250 -8.71 -15.41 3.43
C ARG A 250 -9.39 -14.66 4.59
N ALA A 251 -9.23 -15.15 5.83
CA ALA A 251 -9.82 -14.53 7.02
C ALA A 251 -9.41 -13.05 7.24
N ALA A 252 -8.23 -12.63 6.76
CA ALA A 252 -7.82 -11.23 6.85
C ALA A 252 -8.65 -10.33 5.91
N LEU A 253 -8.91 -10.79 4.67
CA LEU A 253 -9.80 -10.08 3.75
C LEU A 253 -11.25 -10.05 4.26
N GLU A 254 -11.74 -11.13 4.89
CA GLU A 254 -13.08 -11.17 5.48
C GLU A 254 -13.24 -10.14 6.60
N LYS A 255 -12.24 -10.03 7.49
CA LYS A 255 -12.22 -9.00 8.54
C LYS A 255 -12.16 -7.59 7.96
N GLN A 256 -11.34 -7.40 6.93
CA GLN A 256 -11.24 -6.11 6.25
C GLN A 256 -12.57 -5.75 5.56
N GLN A 257 -13.24 -6.71 4.91
CA GLN A 257 -14.54 -6.47 4.28
C GLN A 257 -15.57 -5.95 5.30
N GLN A 258 -15.65 -6.60 6.46
CA GLN A 258 -16.55 -6.17 7.54
C GLN A 258 -16.24 -4.74 8.01
N MET A 259 -14.97 -4.40 8.17
CA MET A 259 -14.53 -3.06 8.55
C MET A 259 -14.87 -2.03 7.47
N LEU A 260 -14.63 -2.34 6.19
CA LEU A 260 -14.93 -1.45 5.06
C LEU A 260 -16.44 -1.25 4.89
N ASP A 261 -17.25 -2.29 5.09
CA ASP A 261 -18.72 -2.20 5.03
C ASP A 261 -19.25 -1.28 6.13
N HIS A 262 -18.74 -1.42 7.35
CA HIS A 262 -19.05 -0.51 8.45
C HIS A 262 -18.62 0.93 8.12
N ALA A 263 -17.39 1.14 7.66
CA ALA A 263 -16.87 2.46 7.31
C ALA A 263 -17.72 3.16 6.25
N TYR A 264 -18.12 2.41 5.20
CA TYR A 264 -18.99 2.91 4.15
C TYR A 264 -20.35 3.39 4.69
N GLU A 265 -21.01 2.58 5.53
CA GLU A 265 -22.29 2.94 6.14
C GLU A 265 -22.17 4.19 7.03
N MET A 266 -21.09 4.30 7.81
CA MET A 266 -20.86 5.45 8.69
C MET A 266 -20.67 6.74 7.90
N VAL A 267 -19.82 6.73 6.84
CA VAL A 267 -19.59 7.92 6.02
C VAL A 267 -20.81 8.27 5.16
N ALA A 268 -21.50 7.29 4.60
CA ALA A 268 -22.74 7.52 3.84
C ALA A 268 -23.82 8.15 4.72
N ASN A 269 -23.94 7.71 5.98
CA ASN A 269 -24.86 8.33 6.94
C ASN A 269 -24.45 9.77 7.30
N ALA A 270 -23.13 10.04 7.45
CA ALA A 270 -22.65 11.39 7.71
C ALA A 270 -23.05 12.35 6.58
N TYR A 271 -22.90 11.96 5.32
CA TYR A 271 -23.34 12.75 4.18
C TYR A 271 -24.85 12.92 4.11
N ARG A 272 -25.63 11.85 4.34
CA ARG A 272 -27.11 11.92 4.35
C ARG A 272 -27.66 12.87 5.41
N THR A 273 -26.96 12.98 6.53
CA THR A 273 -27.37 13.82 7.67
C THR A 273 -26.68 15.19 7.70
N GLY A 274 -25.87 15.53 6.68
CA GLY A 274 -25.19 16.81 6.57
C GLY A 274 -24.14 17.06 7.64
N ARG A 275 -23.51 16.01 8.20
CA ARG A 275 -22.42 16.16 9.17
C ARG A 275 -21.17 16.70 8.48
N SER A 276 -20.50 17.67 9.10
CA SER A 276 -19.19 18.13 8.67
C SER A 276 -18.11 17.09 8.97
N LEU A 277 -16.91 17.25 8.37
CA LEU A 277 -15.72 16.42 8.69
C LEU A 277 -15.46 16.42 10.20
N ASP A 278 -15.44 17.59 10.85
CA ASP A 278 -15.17 17.71 12.30
C ASP A 278 -16.20 16.94 13.13
N GLN A 279 -17.49 17.01 12.75
CA GLN A 279 -18.55 16.28 13.42
C GLN A 279 -18.44 14.76 13.20
N PHE A 280 -18.01 14.35 12.01
CA PHE A 280 -17.78 12.95 11.69
C PHE A 280 -16.58 12.40 12.47
N MET A 281 -15.46 13.12 12.48
CA MET A 281 -14.26 12.77 13.26
C MET A 281 -14.58 12.68 14.77
N ALA A 282 -15.29 13.69 15.31
CA ALA A 282 -15.68 13.71 16.73
C ALA A 282 -16.59 12.55 17.15
N SER A 283 -17.30 11.92 16.20
CA SER A 283 -18.15 10.75 16.48
C SER A 283 -17.35 9.45 16.63
N ALA A 284 -16.04 9.46 16.40
CA ALA A 284 -15.16 8.30 16.46
C ALA A 284 -15.75 7.05 15.75
N PRO A 285 -16.10 7.14 14.43
CA PRO A 285 -16.92 6.13 13.76
C PRO A 285 -16.24 4.76 13.63
N MET A 286 -14.92 4.70 13.81
CA MET A 286 -14.12 3.48 13.66
C MET A 286 -13.61 2.90 14.99
N ALA A 287 -14.03 3.44 16.15
CA ALA A 287 -13.50 3.08 17.47
C ALA A 287 -13.53 1.56 17.76
N ASP A 288 -14.54 0.84 17.27
CA ASP A 288 -14.67 -0.62 17.47
C ASP A 288 -13.57 -1.41 16.74
N TYR A 289 -12.92 -0.81 15.74
CA TYR A 289 -11.88 -1.43 14.92
C TYR A 289 -10.46 -1.02 15.31
N ASP A 290 -10.30 0.04 16.14
CA ASP A 290 -8.99 0.56 16.55
C ASP A 290 -8.14 -0.49 17.28
N GLY A 291 -8.76 -1.43 17.99
CA GLY A 291 -8.05 -2.53 18.63
C GLY A 291 -7.36 -3.49 17.65
N THR A 292 -7.82 -3.54 16.39
CA THR A 292 -7.26 -4.39 15.32
C THR A 292 -6.34 -3.60 14.40
N TYR A 293 -6.75 -2.38 14.02
CA TYR A 293 -6.09 -1.61 12.95
C TYR A 293 -5.31 -0.39 13.47
N GLY A 294 -5.34 -0.12 14.77
CA GLY A 294 -4.66 1.02 15.38
C GLY A 294 -5.43 2.32 15.29
N ASN A 295 -4.75 3.46 15.19
CA ASN A 295 -5.37 4.78 15.16
C ASN A 295 -6.11 5.02 13.82
N SER A 296 -7.41 5.27 13.90
CA SER A 296 -8.30 5.51 12.75
C SER A 296 -8.37 6.97 12.28
N GLU A 297 -7.65 7.91 12.91
CA GLU A 297 -7.80 9.35 12.62
C GLU A 297 -7.57 9.65 11.13
N LEU A 298 -6.42 9.24 10.59
CA LEU A 298 -6.09 9.47 9.17
C LEU A 298 -7.08 8.72 8.25
N PHE A 299 -7.37 7.45 8.54
CA PHE A 299 -8.33 6.67 7.75
C PHE A 299 -9.70 7.35 7.71
N THR A 300 -10.21 7.83 8.85
CA THR A 300 -11.51 8.52 8.95
C THR A 300 -11.52 9.83 8.18
N GLU A 301 -10.41 10.59 8.20
CA GLU A 301 -10.29 11.82 7.39
C GLU A 301 -10.32 11.50 5.88
N LEU A 302 -9.49 10.54 5.43
CA LEU A 302 -9.43 10.13 4.02
C LEU A 302 -10.76 9.52 3.55
N LEU A 303 -11.40 8.72 4.39
CA LEU A 303 -12.72 8.16 4.16
C LEU A 303 -13.76 9.25 3.86
N TYR A 304 -13.81 10.29 4.69
CA TYR A 304 -14.76 11.39 4.50
C TYR A 304 -14.40 12.18 3.24
N ARG A 305 -13.16 12.64 3.08
CA ARG A 305 -12.73 13.46 1.94
C ARG A 305 -12.91 12.72 0.60
N GLY A 306 -12.49 11.46 0.54
CA GLY A 306 -12.59 10.64 -0.67
C GLY A 306 -14.03 10.38 -1.11
N THR A 307 -14.94 10.21 -0.15
CA THR A 307 -16.36 9.97 -0.46
C THR A 307 -17.03 11.17 -1.12
N TRP A 308 -16.60 12.40 -0.83
CA TRP A 308 -17.17 13.62 -1.43
C TRP A 308 -17.23 13.58 -2.95
N TYR A 309 -16.19 13.09 -3.60
CA TYR A 309 -16.11 13.02 -5.06
C TYR A 309 -17.09 11.99 -5.68
N HIS A 310 -17.63 11.10 -4.88
CA HIS A 310 -18.51 10.01 -5.30
C HIS A 310 -19.97 10.21 -4.87
N VAL A 311 -20.29 11.31 -4.12
CA VAL A 311 -21.66 11.63 -3.75
C VAL A 311 -22.43 12.08 -5.01
N PRO A 312 -23.52 11.41 -5.38
CA PRO A 312 -24.32 11.84 -6.53
C PRO A 312 -24.84 13.27 -6.34
N GLY A 313 -24.66 14.14 -7.35
CA GLY A 313 -25.07 15.55 -7.30
C GLY A 313 -26.56 15.81 -6.99
N ARG A 314 -27.40 14.75 -6.97
CA ARG A 314 -28.80 14.82 -6.50
C ARG A 314 -28.91 14.84 -4.97
N ALA A 315 -27.96 14.28 -4.24
CA ALA A 315 -27.93 14.34 -2.78
C ALA A 315 -27.56 15.74 -2.27
N ILE A 316 -26.78 16.49 -3.06
CA ILE A 316 -26.34 17.85 -2.72
C ILE A 316 -27.49 18.88 -2.89
N ARG A 317 -28.43 18.64 -3.81
CA ARG A 317 -29.57 19.58 -4.05
C ARG A 317 -30.59 19.66 -2.93
N GLY A 318 -30.51 18.80 -1.92
CA GLY A 318 -31.37 18.84 -0.73
C GLY A 318 -30.73 19.55 0.47
N ILE A 319 -29.51 20.09 0.33
CA ILE A 319 -28.76 20.73 1.42
C ILE A 319 -28.57 22.25 1.18
N ILE A 320 -29.05 22.79 0.05
CA ILE A 320 -29.07 24.23 -0.23
C ILE A 320 -30.48 24.78 -0.09
#